data_b3bf88eea4d3d97f9c7da36752544746
#
_entry.id   b3bf88eea4d3d97f9c7da36752544746
#
_cell.length_a   1.000
_cell.length_b   1.000
_cell.length_c   1.000
_cell.angle_alpha   90.00
_cell.angle_beta   90.00
_cell.angle_gamma   90.00
#
_symmetry.space_group_name_H-M   'P 1'
#
loop_
_entity.id
_entity.type
_entity.pdbx_description
1 polymer ?
#
loop_
_entity_poly.entity_id
_entity_poly.type
_entity_poly.pdbx_seq_one_letter_code
_entity_poly.pdbx_strand_id
1 'polypeptide(L)'
;GFAITTDVKNVRTVVVTSELSPRTQQTVERLAQSEYFMITQTVNTPQEAEQLIRSQKADMALVFAQGRGIQMMVDGSDPNMAQQWTTYAQQTIANASRSTIHSQLLYNPQMRSAYNFVPAIMGMLLMLICAMMTSISIVREKEKGTMEVLLVSPVKPLMVIIAKAVPYLMLAFGILITILLMARFVLGVPLAGSLFWILAVSTLYILLALSLGLLISSVAQTQLVALLLSAMVLLMPVVMLSGMLFPVESMPQVLQWLA
;
A
#
# COMPACT_ATOMS: atom_id res chain seq x y z
N GLY A 1 21.62 4.14 -3.86
CA GLY A 1 21.11 3.68 -5.07
C GLY A 1 21.10 2.19 -5.37
N PHE A 2 21.33 1.25 -4.42
CA PHE A 2 21.33 -0.19 -4.77
C PHE A 2 20.09 -0.97 -4.31
N ALA A 3 19.16 -0.37 -3.60
CA ALA A 3 18.05 -1.11 -2.99
C ALA A 3 16.69 -0.92 -3.66
N ILE A 4 16.51 0.09 -4.50
CA ILE A 4 15.23 0.41 -5.12
C ILE A 4 15.49 0.85 -6.55
N THR A 5 14.98 0.10 -7.51
CA THR A 5 14.96 0.48 -8.92
C THR A 5 13.52 0.90 -9.25
N THR A 6 13.35 2.04 -9.87
CA THR A 6 12.05 2.50 -10.39
C THR A 6 11.70 1.85 -11.73
N ASP A 7 12.55 0.92 -12.19
CA ASP A 7 12.30 0.21 -13.43
C ASP A 7 11.17 -0.81 -13.25
N VAL A 8 10.15 -0.68 -14.08
CA VAL A 8 9.05 -1.65 -14.16
C VAL A 8 9.64 -2.98 -14.66
N LYS A 9 9.50 -4.04 -13.86
CA LYS A 9 9.94 -5.41 -14.24
C LYS A 9 8.87 -6.41 -13.82
N ASN A 10 8.75 -7.49 -14.62
CA ASN A 10 7.89 -8.64 -14.33
C ASN A 10 6.40 -8.31 -14.11
N VAL A 11 5.84 -7.36 -14.88
CA VAL A 11 4.40 -7.09 -14.86
C VAL A 11 3.62 -8.34 -15.29
N ARG A 12 2.82 -8.90 -14.38
CA ARG A 12 2.03 -10.12 -14.65
C ARG A 12 0.93 -9.80 -15.65
N THR A 13 1.14 -10.25 -16.87
CA THR A 13 0.29 -9.92 -18.01
C THR A 13 -0.49 -11.14 -18.48
N VAL A 14 -1.80 -11.00 -18.62
CA VAL A 14 -2.70 -11.99 -19.19
C VAL A 14 -3.03 -11.62 -20.62
N VAL A 15 -3.00 -12.59 -21.51
CA VAL A 15 -3.39 -12.41 -22.92
C VAL A 15 -4.80 -12.95 -23.12
N VAL A 16 -5.69 -12.11 -23.68
CA VAL A 16 -7.05 -12.49 -24.04
C VAL A 16 -7.13 -12.61 -25.56
N THR A 17 -7.30 -13.82 -26.07
CA THR A 17 -7.49 -14.05 -27.50
C THR A 17 -8.33 -15.27 -27.74
N SER A 18 -9.30 -15.17 -28.64
CA SER A 18 -10.09 -16.32 -29.14
C SER A 18 -9.42 -17.03 -30.30
N GLU A 19 -8.50 -16.36 -31.02
CA GLU A 19 -7.75 -16.92 -32.14
C GLU A 19 -6.35 -16.36 -32.16
N LEU A 20 -5.34 -17.23 -32.23
CA LEU A 20 -3.93 -16.88 -32.38
C LEU A 20 -3.65 -16.52 -33.86
N SER A 21 -3.90 -15.27 -34.21
CA SER A 21 -3.43 -14.78 -35.50
C SER A 21 -1.90 -14.62 -35.47
N PRO A 22 -1.21 -14.70 -36.63
CA PRO A 22 0.26 -14.50 -36.70
C PRO A 22 0.71 -13.15 -36.12
N ARG A 23 -0.14 -12.11 -36.22
CA ARG A 23 0.11 -10.77 -35.65
C ARG A 23 0.00 -10.77 -34.13
N THR A 24 -1.02 -11.46 -33.58
CA THR A 24 -1.20 -11.61 -32.13
C THR A 24 -0.01 -12.34 -31.54
N GLN A 25 0.42 -13.42 -32.16
CA GLN A 25 1.55 -14.21 -31.70
C GLN A 25 2.85 -13.41 -31.70
N GLN A 26 3.13 -12.63 -32.76
CA GLN A 26 4.28 -11.75 -32.83
C GLN A 26 4.29 -10.67 -31.73
N THR A 27 3.12 -10.11 -31.43
CA THR A 27 3.01 -9.08 -30.36
C THR A 27 3.23 -9.69 -28.99
N VAL A 28 2.67 -10.87 -28.74
CA VAL A 28 2.83 -11.62 -27.48
C VAL A 28 4.29 -12.05 -27.29
N GLU A 29 4.94 -12.56 -28.32
CA GLU A 29 6.37 -12.96 -28.27
C GLU A 29 7.28 -11.76 -27.95
N ARG A 30 7.03 -10.60 -28.55
CA ARG A 30 7.81 -9.39 -28.26
C ARG A 30 7.63 -8.90 -26.83
N LEU A 31 6.40 -8.96 -26.31
CA LEU A 31 6.14 -8.62 -24.92
C LEU A 31 6.82 -9.62 -23.97
N ALA A 32 6.78 -10.91 -24.29
CA ALA A 32 7.45 -11.95 -23.52
C ALA A 32 8.99 -11.84 -23.55
N GLN A 33 9.57 -11.30 -24.65
CA GLN A 33 11.01 -11.04 -24.76
C GLN A 33 11.43 -9.75 -24.05
N SER A 34 10.50 -8.87 -23.69
CA SER A 34 10.83 -7.68 -22.95
C SER A 34 11.03 -8.02 -21.47
N GLU A 35 11.99 -7.41 -20.80
CA GLU A 35 12.22 -7.56 -19.35
C GLU A 35 11.08 -6.98 -18.50
N TYR A 36 10.12 -6.28 -19.14
CA TYR A 36 9.06 -5.56 -18.44
C TYR A 36 7.83 -6.42 -18.17
N PHE A 37 7.50 -7.38 -19.07
CA PHE A 37 6.23 -8.10 -19.01
C PHE A 37 6.44 -9.60 -18.86
N MET A 38 5.77 -10.18 -17.89
CA MET A 38 5.71 -11.62 -17.67
C MET A 38 4.33 -12.16 -18.08
N ILE A 39 4.26 -12.88 -19.19
CA ILE A 39 3.02 -13.51 -19.62
C ILE A 39 2.73 -14.70 -18.72
N THR A 40 1.69 -14.58 -17.89
CA THR A 40 1.32 -15.60 -16.90
C THR A 40 0.43 -16.66 -17.49
N GLN A 41 -0.59 -16.24 -18.26
CA GLN A 41 -1.54 -17.18 -18.90
C GLN A 41 -2.32 -16.52 -20.04
N THR A 42 -2.91 -17.37 -20.88
CA THR A 42 -3.83 -16.94 -21.95
C THR A 42 -5.23 -17.37 -21.58
N VAL A 43 -6.21 -16.47 -21.72
CA VAL A 43 -7.64 -16.70 -21.46
C VAL A 43 -8.46 -16.36 -22.69
N ASN A 44 -9.69 -16.87 -22.74
CA ASN A 44 -10.54 -16.72 -23.93
C ASN A 44 -11.49 -15.51 -23.82
N THR A 45 -11.75 -15.03 -22.60
CA THR A 45 -12.73 -13.97 -22.36
C THR A 45 -12.16 -12.80 -21.57
N PRO A 46 -12.58 -11.55 -21.89
CA PRO A 46 -12.18 -10.38 -21.10
C PRO A 46 -12.64 -10.45 -19.64
N GLN A 47 -13.76 -11.13 -19.36
CA GLN A 47 -14.30 -11.32 -18.03
C GLN A 47 -13.40 -12.18 -17.15
N GLU A 48 -12.81 -13.23 -17.71
CA GLU A 48 -11.82 -14.06 -17.00
C GLU A 48 -10.57 -13.26 -16.67
N ALA A 49 -10.09 -12.43 -17.61
CA ALA A 49 -8.96 -11.56 -17.37
C ALA A 49 -9.26 -10.52 -16.26
N GLU A 50 -10.46 -9.94 -16.27
CA GLU A 50 -10.89 -9.02 -15.21
C GLU A 50 -10.93 -9.71 -13.85
N GLN A 51 -11.40 -10.95 -13.75
CA GLN A 51 -11.39 -11.73 -12.52
C GLN A 51 -9.98 -12.02 -12.01
N LEU A 52 -9.04 -12.25 -12.92
CA LEU A 52 -7.64 -12.47 -12.56
C LEU A 52 -6.99 -11.20 -12.01
N ILE A 53 -7.28 -10.05 -12.60
CA ILE A 53 -6.83 -8.75 -12.07
C ILE A 53 -7.50 -8.49 -10.71
N ARG A 54 -8.82 -8.74 -10.59
CA ARG A 54 -9.55 -8.60 -9.32
C ARG A 54 -9.01 -9.50 -8.20
N SER A 55 -8.54 -10.68 -8.53
CA SER A 55 -7.94 -11.63 -7.56
C SER A 55 -6.44 -11.41 -7.34
N GLN A 56 -5.87 -10.30 -7.85
CA GLN A 56 -4.45 -9.95 -7.78
C GLN A 56 -3.50 -11.03 -8.34
N LYS A 57 -3.99 -11.84 -9.26
CA LYS A 57 -3.18 -12.85 -9.98
C LYS A 57 -2.56 -12.29 -11.26
N ALA A 58 -3.03 -11.13 -11.72
CA ALA A 58 -2.50 -10.39 -12.85
C ALA A 58 -2.60 -8.89 -12.59
N ASP A 59 -1.67 -8.14 -13.16
CA ASP A 59 -1.58 -6.68 -13.03
C ASP A 59 -2.17 -6.00 -14.27
N MET A 60 -2.09 -6.68 -15.43
CA MET A 60 -2.56 -6.19 -16.70
C MET A 60 -3.09 -7.32 -17.58
N ALA A 61 -4.04 -6.99 -18.45
CA ALA A 61 -4.49 -7.88 -19.51
C ALA A 61 -4.48 -7.19 -20.87
N LEU A 62 -4.08 -7.92 -21.91
CA LEU A 62 -4.09 -7.49 -23.30
C LEU A 62 -5.19 -8.26 -24.04
N VAL A 63 -6.22 -7.54 -24.48
CA VAL A 63 -7.35 -8.09 -25.20
C VAL A 63 -7.17 -7.81 -26.69
N PHE A 64 -7.01 -8.88 -27.46
CA PHE A 64 -6.94 -8.82 -28.93
C PHE A 64 -8.33 -9.00 -29.52
N ALA A 65 -8.98 -7.89 -29.87
CA ALA A 65 -10.29 -7.92 -30.50
C ALA A 65 -10.14 -7.88 -32.03
N GLN A 66 -10.82 -8.79 -32.75
CA GLN A 66 -10.79 -8.81 -34.19
C GLN A 66 -11.32 -7.47 -34.77
N GLY A 67 -10.49 -6.77 -35.55
CA GLY A 67 -10.84 -5.53 -36.23
C GLY A 67 -10.92 -4.26 -35.39
N ARG A 68 -10.70 -4.30 -34.07
CA ARG A 68 -10.81 -3.15 -33.15
C ARG A 68 -9.51 -2.68 -32.49
N GLY A 69 -8.38 -3.27 -32.87
CA GLY A 69 -7.09 -2.95 -32.23
C GLY A 69 -6.84 -3.76 -30.95
N ILE A 70 -5.90 -3.30 -30.14
CA ILE A 70 -5.52 -3.94 -28.88
C ILE A 70 -6.11 -3.11 -27.74
N GLN A 71 -6.93 -3.75 -26.90
CA GLN A 71 -7.41 -3.14 -25.67
C GLN A 71 -6.54 -3.60 -24.49
N MET A 72 -6.07 -2.67 -23.70
CA MET A 72 -5.33 -2.95 -22.47
C MET A 72 -6.26 -2.73 -21.28
N MET A 73 -6.38 -3.72 -20.41
CA MET A 73 -7.03 -3.63 -19.11
C MET A 73 -5.92 -3.61 -18.06
N VAL A 74 -5.89 -2.59 -17.22
CA VAL A 74 -4.82 -2.37 -16.24
C VAL A 74 -5.44 -2.19 -14.86
N ASP A 75 -4.79 -2.72 -13.83
CA ASP A 75 -5.16 -2.43 -12.45
C ASP A 75 -4.89 -0.95 -12.15
N GLY A 76 -5.94 -0.19 -11.91
CA GLY A 76 -5.89 1.24 -11.61
C GLY A 76 -5.82 1.55 -10.12
N SER A 77 -5.62 0.56 -9.25
CA SER A 77 -5.54 0.74 -7.80
C SER A 77 -4.38 1.67 -7.43
N ASP A 78 -3.24 1.49 -8.10
CA ASP A 78 -2.12 2.44 -8.07
C ASP A 78 -2.04 3.21 -9.40
N PRO A 79 -2.43 4.51 -9.43
CA PRO A 79 -2.40 5.31 -10.64
C PRO A 79 -1.01 5.51 -11.23
N ASN A 80 0.03 5.55 -10.39
CA ASN A 80 1.41 5.76 -10.85
C ASN A 80 1.90 4.52 -11.60
N MET A 81 1.66 3.33 -11.03
CA MET A 81 2.02 2.06 -11.66
C MET A 81 1.21 1.81 -12.92
N ALA A 82 -0.11 2.02 -12.87
CA ALA A 82 -0.99 1.87 -14.01
C ALA A 82 -0.55 2.74 -15.21
N GLN A 83 -0.15 3.99 -14.95
CA GLN A 83 0.35 4.88 -15.98
C GLN A 83 1.69 4.41 -16.55
N GLN A 84 2.62 3.95 -15.72
CA GLN A 84 3.90 3.41 -16.17
C GLN A 84 3.69 2.16 -17.03
N TRP A 85 2.93 1.16 -16.53
CA TRP A 85 2.64 -0.07 -17.29
C TRP A 85 2.00 0.23 -18.65
N THR A 86 1.03 1.15 -18.65
CA THR A 86 0.37 1.57 -19.90
C THR A 86 1.37 2.18 -20.87
N THR A 87 2.26 3.06 -20.39
CA THR A 87 3.26 3.73 -21.24
C THR A 87 4.28 2.73 -21.81
N TYR A 88 4.82 1.83 -20.98
CA TYR A 88 5.76 0.80 -21.44
C TYR A 88 5.11 -0.19 -22.41
N ALA A 89 3.88 -0.62 -22.13
CA ALA A 89 3.14 -1.50 -23.03
C ALA A 89 2.86 -0.82 -24.38
N GLN A 90 2.44 0.45 -24.37
CA GLN A 90 2.23 1.23 -25.59
C GLN A 90 3.51 1.36 -26.41
N GLN A 91 4.63 1.69 -25.80
CA GLN A 91 5.92 1.80 -26.48
C GLN A 91 6.36 0.45 -27.10
N THR A 92 6.21 -0.64 -26.36
CA THR A 92 6.59 -1.97 -26.82
C THR A 92 5.70 -2.43 -27.99
N ILE A 93 4.38 -2.17 -27.90
CA ILE A 93 3.41 -2.55 -28.93
C ILE A 93 3.47 -1.61 -30.13
N ALA A 94 3.64 -0.29 -29.94
CA ALA A 94 3.70 0.68 -31.03
C ALA A 94 4.87 0.42 -31.98
N ASN A 95 5.98 -0.05 -31.44
CA ASN A 95 7.13 -0.50 -32.24
C ASN A 95 6.84 -1.80 -33.03
N ALA A 96 5.77 -2.51 -32.70
CA ALA A 96 5.38 -3.78 -33.31
C ALA A 96 4.22 -3.68 -34.32
N SER A 97 3.29 -2.75 -34.13
CA SER A 97 2.05 -2.69 -34.91
C SER A 97 1.50 -1.26 -34.98
N ARG A 98 0.99 -0.84 -36.14
CA ARG A 98 0.19 0.39 -36.29
C ARG A 98 -1.26 0.22 -35.75
N SER A 99 -1.41 -0.54 -34.67
CA SER A 99 -2.74 -0.80 -34.08
C SER A 99 -3.10 0.30 -33.11
N THR A 100 -4.33 0.76 -33.15
CA THR A 100 -4.87 1.66 -32.13
C THR A 100 -4.98 0.91 -30.81
N ILE A 101 -4.36 1.46 -29.77
CA ILE A 101 -4.35 0.89 -28.44
C ILE A 101 -5.34 1.68 -27.58
N HIS A 102 -6.32 0.99 -27.02
CA HIS A 102 -7.27 1.57 -26.05
C HIS A 102 -6.95 1.03 -24.66
N SER A 103 -6.63 1.92 -23.71
CA SER A 103 -6.40 1.55 -22.32
C SER A 103 -7.69 1.72 -21.50
N GLN A 104 -8.06 0.69 -20.75
CA GLN A 104 -9.16 0.72 -19.79
C GLN A 104 -8.60 0.42 -18.40
N LEU A 105 -8.76 1.37 -17.49
CA LEU A 105 -8.35 1.24 -16.10
C LEU A 105 -9.48 0.62 -15.28
N LEU A 106 -9.17 -0.43 -14.56
CA LEU A 106 -10.07 -1.05 -13.60
C LEU A 106 -9.91 -0.34 -12.25
N TYR A 107 -10.99 -0.25 -11.48
CA TYR A 107 -11.09 0.30 -10.11
C TYR A 107 -10.94 1.82 -9.98
N ASN A 108 -10.05 2.47 -10.71
CA ASN A 108 -9.84 3.91 -10.65
C ASN A 108 -9.76 4.51 -12.06
N PRO A 109 -10.87 4.53 -12.83
CA PRO A 109 -10.87 5.02 -14.22
C PRO A 109 -10.43 6.47 -14.36
N GLN A 110 -10.53 7.25 -13.28
CA GLN A 110 -10.18 8.67 -13.24
C GLN A 110 -8.74 8.93 -12.80
N MET A 111 -7.95 7.88 -12.54
CA MET A 111 -6.58 7.98 -12.01
C MET A 111 -6.46 8.92 -10.80
N ARG A 112 -7.45 8.91 -9.90
CA ARG A 112 -7.41 9.77 -8.71
C ARG A 112 -6.39 9.22 -7.72
N SER A 113 -5.32 9.95 -7.52
CA SER A 113 -4.26 9.61 -6.56
C SER A 113 -4.79 9.45 -5.13
N ALA A 114 -5.90 10.12 -4.79
CA ALA A 114 -6.52 10.01 -3.47
C ALA A 114 -6.88 8.57 -3.07
N TYR A 115 -7.22 7.70 -4.01
CA TYR A 115 -7.62 6.31 -3.74
C TYR A 115 -6.47 5.46 -3.20
N ASN A 116 -5.24 5.77 -3.60
CA ASN A 116 -4.03 5.10 -3.12
C ASN A 116 -3.44 5.83 -1.89
N PHE A 117 -3.29 7.16 -1.97
CA PHE A 117 -2.62 7.93 -0.92
C PHE A 117 -3.40 8.02 0.39
N VAL A 118 -4.74 8.05 0.37
CA VAL A 118 -5.53 8.21 1.60
C VAL A 118 -5.36 7.04 2.55
N PRO A 119 -5.48 5.76 2.16
CA PRO A 119 -5.24 4.64 3.06
C PRO A 119 -3.80 4.60 3.59
N ALA A 120 -2.82 4.90 2.72
CA ALA A 120 -1.40 4.89 3.10
C ALA A 120 -1.09 5.98 4.15
N ILE A 121 -1.56 7.21 3.92
CA ILE A 121 -1.40 8.32 4.87
C ILE A 121 -2.15 8.03 6.17
N MET A 122 -3.33 7.45 6.11
CA MET A 122 -4.10 7.05 7.29
C MET A 122 -3.30 6.09 8.17
N GLY A 123 -2.74 5.03 7.58
CA GLY A 123 -1.90 4.08 8.30
C GLY A 123 -0.67 4.77 8.92
N MET A 124 0.04 5.58 8.13
CA MET A 124 1.22 6.30 8.58
C MET A 124 0.89 7.24 9.76
N LEU A 125 -0.16 8.05 9.66
CA LEU A 125 -0.56 8.99 10.72
C LEU A 125 -0.97 8.25 12.00
N LEU A 126 -1.78 7.19 11.89
CA LEU A 126 -2.18 6.40 13.04
C LEU A 126 -0.97 5.80 13.75
N MET A 127 -0.03 5.22 13.00
CA MET A 127 1.17 4.62 13.59
C MET A 127 2.04 5.65 14.29
N LEU A 128 2.35 6.75 13.61
CA LEU A 128 3.19 7.81 14.18
C LEU A 128 2.58 8.42 15.43
N ILE A 129 1.32 8.86 15.34
CA ILE A 129 0.66 9.54 16.47
C ILE A 129 0.54 8.60 17.66
N CYS A 130 0.08 7.36 17.45
CA CYS A 130 -0.08 6.39 18.54
C CYS A 130 1.24 6.05 19.20
N ALA A 131 2.26 5.71 18.43
CA ALA A 131 3.56 5.31 18.97
C ALA A 131 4.29 6.49 19.63
N MET A 132 4.30 7.67 18.99
CA MET A 132 4.96 8.85 19.55
C MET A 132 4.28 9.32 20.84
N MET A 133 2.96 9.44 20.85
CA MET A 133 2.24 9.91 22.03
C MET A 133 2.39 8.95 23.21
N THR A 134 2.34 7.64 22.95
CA THR A 134 2.55 6.62 23.99
C THR A 134 3.97 6.65 24.52
N SER A 135 4.97 6.72 23.63
CA SER A 135 6.38 6.78 24.02
C SER A 135 6.69 8.03 24.84
N ILE A 136 6.30 9.22 24.36
CA ILE A 136 6.52 10.50 25.05
C ILE A 136 5.83 10.51 26.41
N SER A 137 4.60 10.00 26.52
CA SER A 137 3.86 9.98 27.78
C SER A 137 4.57 9.19 28.88
N ILE A 138 5.14 8.04 28.54
CA ILE A 138 5.83 7.20 29.50
C ILE A 138 7.19 7.78 29.86
N VAL A 139 7.93 8.25 28.85
CA VAL A 139 9.24 8.85 29.06
C VAL A 139 9.17 10.15 29.87
N ARG A 140 8.09 10.92 29.69
CA ARG A 140 7.81 12.13 30.51
C ARG A 140 7.74 11.81 32.00
N GLU A 141 7.23 10.66 32.37
CA GLU A 141 7.17 10.24 33.78
C GLU A 141 8.55 9.80 34.29
N LYS A 142 9.34 9.16 33.43
CA LYS A 142 10.75 8.86 33.75
C LYS A 142 11.54 10.16 34.02
N GLU A 143 11.43 11.14 33.12
CA GLU A 143 12.12 12.44 33.25
C GLU A 143 11.71 13.20 34.53
N LYS A 144 10.44 13.12 34.89
CA LYS A 144 9.90 13.81 36.10
C LYS A 144 10.16 13.06 37.40
N GLY A 145 10.73 11.85 37.36
CA GLY A 145 10.93 11.01 38.54
C GLY A 145 9.64 10.42 39.12
N THR A 146 8.47 10.65 38.49
CA THR A 146 7.18 10.14 38.97
C THR A 146 7.04 8.64 38.74
N MET A 147 7.89 8.05 37.88
CA MET A 147 7.92 6.61 37.64
C MET A 147 8.31 5.82 38.90
N GLU A 148 9.22 6.36 39.72
CA GLU A 148 9.63 5.73 41.00
C GLU A 148 8.47 5.62 41.98
N VAL A 149 7.63 6.65 42.03
CA VAL A 149 6.42 6.67 42.89
C VAL A 149 5.41 5.61 42.41
N LEU A 150 5.28 5.43 41.11
CA LEU A 150 4.42 4.39 40.53
C LEU A 150 4.95 2.97 40.81
N LEU A 151 6.26 2.77 40.83
CA LEU A 151 6.89 1.47 41.11
C LEU A 151 6.75 1.05 42.58
N VAL A 152 6.70 2.01 43.51
CA VAL A 152 6.49 1.73 44.95
C VAL A 152 4.99 1.51 45.28
N SER A 153 4.10 1.91 44.40
CA SER A 153 2.67 1.72 44.55
C SER A 153 2.29 0.22 44.47
N PRO A 154 1.30 -0.26 45.23
CA PRO A 154 0.81 -1.65 45.17
C PRO A 154 0.07 -2.01 43.87
N VAL A 155 0.13 -1.15 42.85
CA VAL A 155 -0.54 -1.33 41.55
C VAL A 155 0.31 -2.22 40.64
N LYS A 156 -0.31 -3.20 40.00
CA LYS A 156 0.38 -4.07 39.03
C LYS A 156 0.89 -3.24 37.84
N PRO A 157 2.15 -3.43 37.39
CA PRO A 157 2.73 -2.65 36.28
C PRO A 157 1.88 -2.71 34.99
N LEU A 158 1.25 -3.84 34.74
CA LEU A 158 0.34 -4.00 33.59
C LEU A 158 -0.86 -3.05 33.62
N MET A 159 -1.43 -2.81 34.83
CA MET A 159 -2.54 -1.86 34.97
C MET A 159 -2.13 -0.43 34.65
N VAL A 160 -0.93 -0.04 35.02
CA VAL A 160 -0.37 1.29 34.68
C VAL A 160 -0.24 1.45 33.17
N ILE A 161 0.30 0.41 32.51
CA ILE A 161 0.45 0.41 31.04
C ILE A 161 -0.92 0.53 30.36
N ILE A 162 -1.88 -0.29 30.77
CA ILE A 162 -3.24 -0.26 30.20
C ILE A 162 -3.91 1.10 30.45
N ALA A 163 -3.84 1.62 31.67
CA ALA A 163 -4.44 2.91 32.00
C ALA A 163 -3.88 4.06 31.16
N LYS A 164 -2.61 3.95 30.72
CA LYS A 164 -1.99 4.91 29.82
C LYS A 164 -2.31 4.66 28.35
N ALA A 165 -2.43 3.42 27.94
CA ALA A 165 -2.74 3.06 26.55
C ALA A 165 -4.20 3.42 26.18
N VAL A 166 -5.16 3.30 27.11
CA VAL A 166 -6.58 3.54 26.86
C VAL A 166 -6.89 4.94 26.33
N PRO A 167 -6.40 6.06 26.92
CA PRO A 167 -6.63 7.40 26.37
C PRO A 167 -6.11 7.56 24.95
N TYR A 168 -4.92 6.99 24.65
CA TYR A 168 -4.34 7.06 23.31
C TYR A 168 -5.08 6.18 22.31
N LEU A 169 -5.62 5.05 22.77
CA LEU A 169 -6.50 4.22 21.95
C LEU A 169 -7.78 5.00 21.57
N MET A 170 -8.41 5.69 22.52
CA MET A 170 -9.60 6.52 22.25
C MET A 170 -9.27 7.66 21.27
N LEU A 171 -8.15 8.33 21.46
CA LEU A 171 -7.69 9.38 20.56
C LEU A 171 -7.42 8.83 19.15
N ALA A 172 -6.79 7.67 19.05
CA ALA A 172 -6.52 7.00 17.76
C ALA A 172 -7.83 6.65 17.04
N PHE A 173 -8.85 6.17 17.74
CA PHE A 173 -10.18 5.96 17.16
C PHE A 173 -10.82 7.25 16.67
N GLY A 174 -10.69 8.33 17.42
CA GLY A 174 -11.16 9.66 16.99
C GLY A 174 -10.50 10.09 15.69
N ILE A 175 -9.18 9.93 15.58
CA ILE A 175 -8.41 10.23 14.35
C ILE A 175 -8.85 9.32 13.20
N LEU A 176 -8.99 8.02 13.44
CA LEU A 176 -9.43 7.04 12.45
C LEU A 176 -10.78 7.43 11.86
N ILE A 177 -11.76 7.72 12.73
CA ILE A 177 -13.11 8.13 12.30
C ILE A 177 -13.04 9.43 11.50
N THR A 178 -12.28 10.42 11.96
CA THR A 178 -12.13 11.69 11.27
C THR A 178 -11.56 11.49 9.87
N ILE A 179 -10.51 10.66 9.73
CA ILE A 179 -9.90 10.38 8.42
C ILE A 179 -10.88 9.66 7.50
N LEU A 180 -11.62 8.66 8.00
CA LEU A 180 -12.62 7.93 7.22
C LEU A 180 -13.76 8.85 6.74
N LEU A 181 -14.23 9.76 7.60
CA LEU A 181 -15.24 10.76 7.23
C LEU A 181 -14.69 11.72 6.15
N MET A 182 -13.47 12.23 6.32
CA MET A 182 -12.83 13.08 5.31
C MET A 182 -12.63 12.34 3.99
N ALA A 183 -12.16 11.11 4.03
CA ALA A 183 -11.98 10.26 2.85
C ALA A 183 -13.29 10.11 2.08
N ARG A 184 -14.39 9.83 2.78
CA ARG A 184 -15.71 9.61 2.18
C ARG A 184 -16.36 10.88 1.67
N PHE A 185 -16.43 11.94 2.51
CA PHE A 185 -17.23 13.12 2.22
C PHE A 185 -16.46 14.23 1.49
N VAL A 186 -15.16 14.37 1.75
CA VAL A 186 -14.35 15.43 1.13
C VAL A 186 -13.63 14.94 -0.12
N LEU A 187 -12.99 13.75 -0.04
CA LEU A 187 -12.17 13.23 -1.13
C LEU A 187 -12.95 12.28 -2.06
N GLY A 188 -14.18 11.90 -1.71
CA GLY A 188 -15.02 11.04 -2.53
C GLY A 188 -14.44 9.63 -2.74
N VAL A 189 -13.59 9.16 -1.83
CA VAL A 189 -13.01 7.80 -1.88
C VAL A 189 -14.10 6.80 -1.53
N PRO A 190 -14.44 5.85 -2.43
CA PRO A 190 -15.45 4.85 -2.13
C PRO A 190 -14.94 3.87 -1.07
N LEU A 191 -15.70 3.70 0.00
CA LEU A 191 -15.46 2.63 0.97
C LEU A 191 -16.05 1.33 0.39
N ALA A 192 -15.26 0.63 -0.39
CA ALA A 192 -15.69 -0.56 -1.15
C ALA A 192 -15.72 -1.86 -0.31
N GLY A 193 -15.46 -1.81 1.00
CA GLY A 193 -15.41 -2.96 1.87
C GLY A 193 -16.39 -2.90 3.03
N SER A 194 -16.44 -3.96 3.83
CA SER A 194 -17.18 -3.96 5.10
C SER A 194 -16.51 -3.05 6.12
N LEU A 195 -17.26 -2.09 6.63
CA LEU A 195 -16.80 -1.13 7.64
C LEU A 195 -16.32 -1.84 8.92
N PHE A 196 -16.91 -2.99 9.22
CA PHE A 196 -16.51 -3.84 10.34
C PHE A 196 -15.07 -4.32 10.20
N TRP A 197 -14.67 -4.83 9.01
CA TRP A 197 -13.31 -5.30 8.78
C TRP A 197 -12.29 -4.16 8.78
N ILE A 198 -12.66 -2.98 8.26
CA ILE A 198 -11.80 -1.79 8.33
C ILE A 198 -11.52 -1.43 9.78
N LEU A 199 -12.56 -1.37 10.61
CA LEU A 199 -12.41 -1.05 12.03
C LEU A 199 -11.64 -2.13 12.80
N ALA A 200 -11.89 -3.41 12.53
CA ALA A 200 -11.20 -4.52 13.19
C ALA A 200 -9.68 -4.52 12.89
N VAL A 201 -9.31 -4.39 11.61
CA VAL A 201 -7.89 -4.34 11.21
C VAL A 201 -7.23 -3.07 11.74
N SER A 202 -7.90 -1.91 11.65
CA SER A 202 -7.37 -0.66 12.19
C SER A 202 -7.18 -0.71 13.71
N THR A 203 -8.05 -1.39 14.44
CA THR A 203 -7.91 -1.59 15.89
C THR A 203 -6.66 -2.41 16.20
N LEU A 204 -6.46 -3.53 15.49
CA LEU A 204 -5.27 -4.35 15.63
C LEU A 204 -4.00 -3.56 15.34
N TYR A 205 -4.03 -2.75 14.26
CA TYR A 205 -2.93 -1.89 13.86
C TYR A 205 -2.62 -0.81 14.92
N ILE A 206 -3.64 -0.18 15.51
CA ILE A 206 -3.48 0.80 16.59
C ILE A 206 -2.83 0.14 17.82
N LEU A 207 -3.29 -1.07 18.21
CA LEU A 207 -2.69 -1.81 19.32
C LEU A 207 -1.22 -2.13 19.08
N LEU A 208 -0.87 -2.50 17.85
CA LEU A 208 0.52 -2.71 17.45
C LEU A 208 1.33 -1.41 17.54
N ALA A 209 0.80 -0.31 17.05
CA ALA A 209 1.45 1.00 17.13
C ALA A 209 1.68 1.46 18.58
N LEU A 210 0.69 1.26 19.46
CA LEU A 210 0.83 1.54 20.89
C LEU A 210 1.92 0.67 21.54
N SER A 211 1.99 -0.62 21.19
CA SER A 211 3.04 -1.54 21.72
C SER A 211 4.44 -1.15 21.25
N LEU A 212 4.59 -0.68 20.01
CA LEU A 212 5.84 -0.13 19.50
C LEU A 212 6.23 1.16 20.25
N GLY A 213 5.27 2.02 20.57
CA GLY A 213 5.50 3.19 21.42
C GLY A 213 6.01 2.82 22.81
N LEU A 214 5.44 1.76 23.42
CA LEU A 214 5.94 1.20 24.69
C LEU A 214 7.38 0.70 24.56
N LEU A 215 7.70 -0.02 23.51
CA LEU A 215 9.04 -0.52 23.24
C LEU A 215 10.04 0.64 23.11
N ILE A 216 9.72 1.68 22.36
CA ILE A 216 10.57 2.87 22.23
C ILE A 216 10.75 3.56 23.58
N SER A 217 9.69 3.65 24.38
CA SER A 217 9.76 4.24 25.73
C SER A 217 10.67 3.46 26.67
N SER A 218 10.91 2.18 26.45
CA SER A 218 11.83 1.39 27.28
C SER A 218 13.29 1.80 27.09
N VAL A 219 13.66 2.19 25.89
CA VAL A 219 15.02 2.58 25.50
C VAL A 219 15.26 4.09 25.72
N ALA A 220 14.25 4.91 25.47
CA ALA A 220 14.36 6.37 25.56
C ALA A 220 14.43 6.84 27.03
N GLN A 221 15.34 7.77 27.30
CA GLN A 221 15.52 8.39 28.63
C GLN A 221 14.88 9.78 28.70
N THR A 222 14.78 10.49 27.58
CA THR A 222 14.21 11.83 27.50
C THR A 222 13.11 11.90 26.46
N GLN A 223 12.15 12.82 26.62
CA GLN A 223 11.06 13.03 25.67
C GLN A 223 11.59 13.35 24.27
N LEU A 224 12.67 14.11 24.16
CA LEU A 224 13.30 14.46 22.89
C LEU A 224 13.85 13.20 22.21
N VAL A 225 14.55 12.33 22.95
CA VAL A 225 15.06 11.05 22.42
C VAL A 225 13.90 10.14 22.01
N ALA A 226 12.82 10.06 22.79
CA ALA A 226 11.63 9.28 22.45
C ALA A 226 11.00 9.77 21.14
N LEU A 227 10.89 11.09 20.96
CA LEU A 227 10.34 11.68 19.75
C LEU A 227 11.21 11.36 18.53
N LEU A 228 12.52 11.59 18.63
CA LEU A 228 13.47 11.33 17.54
C LEU A 228 13.52 9.83 17.17
N LEU A 229 13.58 8.94 18.17
CA LEU A 229 13.57 7.50 17.93
C LEU A 229 12.27 7.04 17.28
N SER A 230 11.11 7.54 17.77
CA SER A 230 9.82 7.21 17.15
C SER A 230 9.77 7.67 15.70
N ALA A 231 10.21 8.90 15.42
CA ALA A 231 10.21 9.43 14.06
C ALA A 231 11.16 8.62 13.15
N MET A 232 12.39 8.35 13.56
CA MET A 232 13.36 7.64 12.73
C MET A 232 13.03 6.17 12.54
N VAL A 233 12.67 5.46 13.64
CA VAL A 233 12.43 4.01 13.61
C VAL A 233 11.11 3.67 12.94
N LEU A 234 10.10 4.54 13.03
CA LEU A 234 8.79 4.25 12.47
C LEU A 234 8.57 4.91 11.10
N LEU A 235 8.92 6.19 10.93
CA LEU A 235 8.62 6.91 9.71
C LEU A 235 9.44 6.37 8.54
N MET A 236 10.73 6.12 8.72
CA MET A 236 11.60 5.67 7.63
C MET A 236 11.18 4.31 7.05
N PRO A 237 10.97 3.24 7.86
CA PRO A 237 10.48 1.97 7.31
C PRO A 237 9.06 2.08 6.75
N VAL A 238 8.15 2.79 7.42
CA VAL A 238 6.77 2.94 6.93
C VAL A 238 6.73 3.62 5.58
N VAL A 239 7.44 4.73 5.39
CA VAL A 239 7.49 5.45 4.12
C VAL A 239 8.16 4.61 3.03
N MET A 240 9.20 3.84 3.38
CA MET A 240 9.94 3.01 2.42
C MET A 240 9.18 1.75 2.03
N LEU A 241 8.51 1.08 3.00
CA LEU A 241 7.88 -0.24 2.77
C LEU A 241 6.38 -0.17 2.49
N SER A 242 5.74 1.00 2.65
CA SER A 242 4.28 1.15 2.45
C SER A 242 3.83 1.10 0.98
N GLY A 243 4.74 1.05 0.03
CA GLY A 243 4.39 1.18 -1.40
C GLY A 243 3.98 2.59 -1.82
N MET A 244 3.90 3.56 -0.88
CA MET A 244 3.42 4.91 -1.18
C MET A 244 4.36 5.70 -2.08
N LEU A 245 5.67 5.67 -1.81
CA LEU A 245 6.69 6.36 -2.61
C LEU A 245 7.38 5.45 -3.61
N PHE A 246 7.58 4.19 -3.24
CA PHE A 246 8.24 3.21 -4.07
C PHE A 246 7.34 1.99 -4.21
N PRO A 247 7.01 1.57 -5.43
CA PRO A 247 6.22 0.37 -5.66
C PRO A 247 6.90 -0.86 -5.02
N VAL A 248 6.11 -1.69 -4.34
CA VAL A 248 6.60 -2.88 -3.64
C VAL A 248 7.29 -3.84 -4.61
N GLU A 249 6.80 -3.91 -5.85
CA GLU A 249 7.32 -4.76 -6.92
C GLU A 249 8.74 -4.36 -7.36
N SER A 250 9.13 -3.11 -7.14
CA SER A 250 10.47 -2.60 -7.46
C SER A 250 11.51 -2.89 -6.37
N MET A 251 11.09 -3.46 -5.23
CA MET A 251 11.98 -3.76 -4.12
C MET A 251 12.66 -5.13 -4.29
N PRO A 252 13.85 -5.34 -3.67
CA PRO A 252 14.44 -6.68 -3.57
C PRO A 252 13.51 -7.66 -2.86
N GLN A 253 13.56 -8.94 -3.25
CA GLN A 253 12.67 -9.99 -2.71
C GLN A 253 12.58 -10.02 -1.19
N VAL A 254 13.69 -9.77 -0.48
CA VAL A 254 13.70 -9.74 0.99
C VAL A 254 12.83 -8.59 1.55
N LEU A 255 12.84 -7.43 0.90
CA LEU A 255 12.02 -6.29 1.31
C LEU A 255 10.55 -6.46 0.90
N GLN A 256 10.26 -7.12 -0.24
CA GLN A 256 8.89 -7.47 -0.64
C GLN A 256 8.20 -8.40 0.36
N TRP A 257 8.95 -9.28 1.02
CA TRP A 257 8.43 -10.17 2.08
C TRP A 257 8.11 -9.44 3.38
N LEU A 258 8.73 -8.28 3.61
CA LEU A 258 8.53 -7.45 4.81
C LEU A 258 7.51 -6.33 4.58
N ALA A 259 7.26 -5.95 3.33
CA ALA A 259 6.30 -4.93 2.92
C ALA A 259 4.89 -5.50 2.78
#